data_3c792486b88ecd4a318cfcb28e7d1b2e
#
_entry.id   3c792486b88ecd4a318cfcb28e7d1b2e
#
_cell.length_a   1.000
_cell.length_b   1.000
_cell.length_c   1.000
_cell.angle_alpha   90.00
_cell.angle_beta   90.00
_cell.angle_gamma   90.00
#
_symmetry.space_group_name_H-M   'P 1'
#
loop_
_entity.id
_entity.type
_entity.pdbx_description
1 polymer ?
#
loop_
_entity_poly.entity_id
_entity_poly.type
_entity_poly.pdbx_seq_one_letter_code
_entity_poly.pdbx_strand_id
1 'polypeptide(L)'
;MTYTLNIAKPALVLFKKLPKPIQQALIAKAQVLKTNPQAGEPLKGKYRLLRSLHLTIDGTAYRISYQVFQKQETIVVRLAASRENIYRKLDEMKLKP
;
A
#
# COMPACT_ATOMS: atom_id res chain seq x y z
N MET A 1 -15.15 11.78 -8.00
CA MET A 1 -15.29 11.44 -6.58
C MET A 1 -13.96 11.13 -5.97
N THR A 2 -13.76 11.56 -4.73
CA THR A 2 -12.48 11.37 -4.06
C THR A 2 -12.65 10.33 -2.94
N TYR A 3 -11.80 9.29 -2.99
CA TYR A 3 -11.78 8.27 -1.95
C TYR A 3 -11.04 8.78 -0.71
N THR A 4 -11.45 8.29 0.46
CA THR A 4 -10.71 8.51 1.69
C THR A 4 -9.54 7.54 1.76
N LEU A 5 -8.36 8.03 2.11
CA LEU A 5 -7.15 7.21 2.18
C LEU A 5 -6.77 7.02 3.65
N ASN A 6 -6.80 5.77 4.10
CA ASN A 6 -6.43 5.38 5.45
C ASN A 6 -5.28 4.38 5.42
N ILE A 7 -4.55 4.29 6.52
CA ILE A 7 -3.50 3.29 6.67
C ILE A 7 -3.83 2.40 7.87
N ALA A 8 -3.75 1.08 7.68
CA ALA A 8 -4.00 0.13 8.75
C ALA A 8 -2.93 0.27 9.84
N LYS A 9 -3.33 0.09 11.11
CA LYS A 9 -2.41 0.27 12.23
C LYS A 9 -1.11 -0.54 12.14
N PRO A 10 -1.14 -1.84 11.80
CA PRO A 10 0.12 -2.60 11.65
C PRO A 10 1.01 -2.02 10.56
N ALA A 11 0.42 -1.55 9.45
CA ALA A 11 1.18 -0.92 8.38
C ALA A 11 1.78 0.40 8.84
N LEU A 12 1.04 1.18 9.63
CA LEU A 12 1.52 2.46 10.14
C LEU A 12 2.76 2.29 11.03
N VAL A 13 2.75 1.27 11.89
CA VAL A 13 3.90 1.00 12.76
C VAL A 13 5.16 0.74 11.94
N LEU A 14 5.06 -0.10 10.90
CA LEU A 14 6.19 -0.39 10.03
C LEU A 14 6.60 0.82 9.20
N PHE A 15 5.61 1.58 8.72
CA PHE A 15 5.84 2.76 7.92
C PHE A 15 6.67 3.81 8.69
N LYS A 16 6.36 4.01 9.97
CA LYS A 16 7.07 5.00 10.80
C LYS A 16 8.53 4.65 11.03
N LYS A 17 8.92 3.40 10.79
CA LYS A 17 10.31 2.97 10.92
C LYS A 17 11.14 3.29 9.67
N LEU A 18 10.51 3.68 8.58
CA LEU A 18 11.22 4.05 7.35
C LEU A 18 11.83 5.45 7.49
N PRO A 19 12.92 5.74 6.76
CA PRO A 19 13.48 7.10 6.75
C PRO A 19 12.43 8.12 6.29
N LYS A 20 12.48 9.32 6.83
CA LYS A 20 11.51 10.37 6.51
C LYS A 20 11.37 10.65 5.01
N PRO A 21 12.44 10.75 4.22
CA PRO A 21 12.29 10.97 2.77
C PRO A 21 11.50 9.85 2.09
N ILE A 22 11.69 8.59 2.55
CA ILE A 22 10.95 7.46 2.00
C ILE A 22 9.48 7.56 2.38
N GLN A 23 9.18 7.89 3.64
CA GLN A 23 7.81 8.10 4.08
C GLN A 23 7.10 9.15 3.23
N GLN A 24 7.76 10.29 3.01
CA GLN A 24 7.19 11.39 2.23
C GLN A 24 6.91 10.98 0.79
N ALA A 25 7.84 10.24 0.16
CA ALA A 25 7.68 9.78 -1.21
C ALA A 25 6.51 8.80 -1.33
N LEU A 26 6.37 7.89 -0.36
CA LEU A 26 5.28 6.93 -0.34
C LEU A 26 3.93 7.62 -0.16
N ILE A 27 3.85 8.60 0.72
CA ILE A 27 2.63 9.37 0.94
C ILE A 27 2.24 10.12 -0.33
N ALA A 28 3.19 10.79 -0.97
CA ALA A 28 2.94 11.54 -2.20
C ALA A 28 2.40 10.63 -3.30
N LYS A 29 3.01 9.45 -3.45
CA LYS A 29 2.57 8.48 -4.47
C LYS A 29 1.17 7.96 -4.16
N ALA A 30 0.87 7.68 -2.89
CA ALA A 30 -0.41 7.14 -2.50
C ALA A 30 -1.57 8.12 -2.75
N GLN A 31 -1.30 9.42 -2.84
CA GLN A 31 -2.36 10.41 -3.09
C GLN A 31 -3.09 10.14 -4.41
N VAL A 32 -2.43 9.56 -5.39
CA VAL A 32 -3.06 9.24 -6.68
C VAL A 32 -4.25 8.29 -6.50
N LEU A 33 -4.24 7.48 -5.47
CA LEU A 33 -5.31 6.51 -5.21
C LEU A 33 -6.63 7.18 -4.85
N LYS A 34 -6.60 8.40 -4.34
CA LYS A 34 -7.84 9.12 -3.98
C LYS A 34 -8.72 9.39 -5.19
N THR A 35 -8.11 9.62 -6.34
CA THR A 35 -8.84 9.89 -7.59
C THR A 35 -8.82 8.71 -8.55
N ASN A 36 -7.86 7.79 -8.36
CA ASN A 36 -7.75 6.61 -9.21
C ASN A 36 -7.42 5.37 -8.36
N PRO A 37 -8.45 4.79 -7.69
CA PRO A 37 -8.21 3.63 -6.82
C PRO A 37 -7.64 2.42 -7.55
N GLN A 38 -7.80 2.34 -8.87
CA GLN A 38 -7.33 1.21 -9.65
C GLN A 38 -5.97 1.45 -10.30
N ALA A 39 -5.23 2.46 -9.85
CA ALA A 39 -3.90 2.76 -10.37
C ALA A 39 -2.91 1.62 -10.15
N GLY A 40 -3.04 0.88 -9.04
CA GLY A 40 -2.21 -0.28 -8.77
C GLY A 40 -2.77 -1.53 -9.43
N GLU A 41 -1.92 -2.56 -9.54
CA GLU A 41 -2.31 -3.85 -10.12
C GLU A 41 -2.82 -4.79 -9.04
N PRO A 42 -3.83 -5.63 -9.34
CA PRO A 42 -4.29 -6.64 -8.37
C PRO A 42 -3.20 -7.66 -8.10
N LEU A 43 -3.07 -8.06 -6.84
CA LEU A 43 -2.17 -9.15 -6.48
C LEU A 43 -2.83 -10.48 -6.80
N LYS A 44 -2.01 -11.53 -6.91
CA LYS A 44 -2.49 -12.85 -7.28
C LYS A 44 -2.62 -13.76 -6.06
N GLY A 45 -3.35 -14.87 -6.22
CA GLY A 45 -3.48 -15.90 -5.20
C GLY A 45 -4.25 -15.43 -3.98
N LYS A 46 -3.72 -15.73 -2.81
CA LYS A 46 -4.41 -15.42 -1.55
C LYS A 46 -4.55 -13.92 -1.27
N TYR A 47 -3.80 -13.08 -2.00
CA TYR A 47 -3.86 -11.63 -1.84
C TYR A 47 -4.65 -10.93 -2.94
N ARG A 48 -5.52 -11.65 -3.65
CA ARG A 48 -6.24 -11.11 -4.82
C ARG A 48 -7.15 -9.93 -4.50
N LEU A 49 -7.53 -9.73 -3.25
CA LEU A 49 -8.34 -8.58 -2.86
C LEU A 49 -7.51 -7.32 -2.66
N LEU A 50 -6.19 -7.44 -2.67
CA LEU A 50 -5.28 -6.32 -2.56
C LEU A 50 -4.79 -5.89 -3.93
N ARG A 51 -4.45 -4.61 -4.03
CA ARG A 51 -3.77 -4.06 -5.21
C ARG A 51 -2.41 -3.54 -4.76
N SER A 52 -1.50 -3.43 -5.70
CA SER A 52 -0.13 -2.99 -5.41
C SER A 52 0.24 -1.83 -6.32
N LEU A 53 0.60 -0.71 -5.72
CA LEU A 53 1.11 0.46 -6.42
C LEU A 53 2.63 0.44 -6.32
N HIS A 54 3.31 0.65 -7.44
CA HIS A 54 4.77 0.52 -7.52
C HIS A 54 5.43 1.89 -7.65
N LEU A 55 6.58 2.05 -7.01
CA LEU A 55 7.41 3.22 -7.21
C LEU A 55 8.86 2.87 -6.91
N THR A 56 9.77 3.70 -7.43
CA THR A 56 11.21 3.55 -7.18
C THR A 56 11.70 4.80 -6.47
N ILE A 57 12.41 4.62 -5.36
CA ILE A 57 12.99 5.71 -4.59
C ILE A 57 14.47 5.41 -4.41
N ASP A 58 15.33 6.30 -4.92
CA ASP A 58 16.80 6.15 -4.83
C ASP A 58 17.27 4.76 -5.27
N GLY A 59 16.72 4.28 -6.40
CA GLY A 59 17.12 3.00 -6.98
C GLY A 59 16.51 1.78 -6.33
N THR A 60 15.73 1.94 -5.26
CA THR A 60 15.07 0.83 -4.58
C THR A 60 13.59 0.80 -4.94
N ALA A 61 13.11 -0.37 -5.36
CA ALA A 61 11.70 -0.56 -5.69
C ALA A 61 10.88 -0.76 -4.42
N TYR A 62 9.82 0.01 -4.30
CA TYR A 62 8.85 -0.09 -3.19
C TYR A 62 7.47 -0.40 -3.73
N ARG A 63 6.65 -1.00 -2.89
CA ARG A 63 5.25 -1.28 -3.20
C ARG A 63 4.35 -0.82 -2.07
N ILE A 64 3.19 -0.28 -2.45
CA ILE A 64 2.12 0.06 -1.51
C ILE A 64 0.99 -0.92 -1.78
N SER A 65 0.72 -1.81 -0.83
CA SER A 65 -0.38 -2.76 -0.94
C SER A 65 -1.61 -2.19 -0.25
N TYR A 66 -2.72 -2.15 -0.97
CA TYR A 66 -3.93 -1.50 -0.48
C TYR A 66 -5.17 -2.26 -0.91
N GLN A 67 -6.26 -2.01 -0.20
CA GLN A 67 -7.57 -2.57 -0.49
C GLN A 67 -8.57 -1.45 -0.76
N VAL A 68 -9.42 -1.65 -1.77
CA VAL A 68 -10.43 -0.67 -2.15
C VAL A 68 -11.79 -1.13 -1.63
N PHE A 69 -12.45 -0.27 -0.88
CA PHE A 69 -13.82 -0.48 -0.41
C PHE A 69 -14.71 0.49 -1.15
N GLN A 70 -15.28 0.03 -2.26
CA GLN A 70 -16.01 0.90 -3.18
C GLN A 70 -17.25 1.54 -2.55
N LYS A 71 -18.01 0.75 -1.79
CA LYS A 71 -19.24 1.26 -1.19
C LYS A 71 -18.96 2.37 -0.17
N GLN A 72 -17.87 2.26 0.57
CA GLN A 72 -17.47 3.25 1.55
C GLN A 72 -16.60 4.35 0.96
N GLU A 73 -16.25 4.24 -0.32
CA GLU A 73 -15.35 5.17 -1.00
C GLU A 73 -14.05 5.36 -0.19
N THR A 74 -13.49 4.25 0.28
CA THR A 74 -12.34 4.23 1.17
C THR A 74 -11.27 3.30 0.64
N ILE A 75 -10.03 3.74 0.77
CA ILE A 75 -8.85 2.92 0.48
C ILE A 75 -8.10 2.71 1.78
N VAL A 76 -7.74 1.47 2.06
CA VAL A 76 -6.95 1.13 3.24
C VAL A 76 -5.60 0.60 2.79
N VAL A 77 -4.53 1.31 3.11
CA VAL A 77 -3.17 0.83 2.88
C VAL A 77 -2.88 -0.25 3.91
N ARG A 78 -2.57 -1.45 3.42
CA ARG A 78 -2.29 -2.60 4.27
C ARG A 78 -0.81 -2.73 4.58
N LEU A 79 0.05 -2.28 3.67
CA LEU A 79 1.49 -2.34 3.87
C LEU A 79 2.19 -1.47 2.83
N ALA A 80 3.29 -0.85 3.24
CA ALA A 80 4.22 -0.20 2.32
C ALA A 80 5.61 -0.74 2.65
N ALA A 81 6.26 -1.37 1.68
CA ALA A 81 7.54 -2.03 1.90
C ALA A 81 8.31 -2.15 0.59
N SER A 82 9.60 -2.50 0.70
CA SER A 82 10.40 -2.76 -0.49
C SER A 82 9.85 -3.99 -1.23
N ARG A 83 10.11 -4.04 -2.54
CA ARG A 83 9.65 -5.14 -3.39
C ARG A 83 10.10 -6.50 -2.85
N GLU A 84 11.31 -6.59 -2.32
CA GLU A 84 11.86 -7.85 -1.84
C GLU A 84 11.14 -8.39 -0.61
N ASN A 85 10.55 -7.50 0.19
CA ASN A 85 10.00 -7.87 1.49
C ASN A 85 8.48 -7.89 1.54
N ILE A 86 7.80 -7.39 0.50
CA ILE A 86 6.37 -7.14 0.59
C ILE A 86 5.55 -8.41 0.90
N TYR A 87 5.81 -9.50 0.19
CA TYR A 87 5.05 -10.73 0.39
C TYR A 87 5.36 -11.39 1.73
N ARG A 88 6.64 -11.38 2.12
CA ARG A 88 7.03 -11.93 3.42
C ARG A 88 6.36 -11.18 4.55
N LYS A 89 6.34 -9.84 4.47
CA LYS A 89 5.70 -9.04 5.51
C LYS A 89 4.19 -9.21 5.53
N LEU A 90 3.55 -9.36 4.38
CA LEU A 90 2.11 -9.66 4.32
C LEU A 90 1.81 -10.99 4.99
N ASP A 91 2.65 -12.01 4.76
CA ASP A 91 2.50 -13.31 5.41
C ASP A 91 2.67 -13.20 6.92
N GLU A 92 3.68 -12.46 7.38
CA GLU A 92 3.94 -12.25 8.80
C GLU A 92 2.77 -11.55 9.50
N MET A 93 2.11 -10.63 8.81
CA MET A 93 0.96 -9.92 9.33
C MET A 93 -0.31 -10.78 9.33
N LYS A 94 -0.27 -11.95 8.72
CA LYS A 94 -1.39 -12.89 8.62
C LYS A 94 -2.66 -12.21 8.08
N LEU A 95 -2.48 -11.35 7.09
CA LEU A 95 -3.61 -10.69 6.45
C LEU A 95 -4.41 -11.73 5.67
N LYS A 96 -5.72 -11.70 5.85
CA LYS A 96 -6.62 -12.56 5.07
C LYS A 96 -7.13 -11.77 3.87
N PRO A 97 -7.19 -12.41 2.70
CA PRO A 97 -7.74 -11.77 1.51
C PRO A 97 -9.18 -11.36 1.68
#